data_4452a84a42907be1f6f339b2b2339377
#
_entry.id   4452a84a42907be1f6f339b2b2339377
#
_cell.length_a   1.000
_cell.length_b   1.000
_cell.length_c   1.000
_cell.angle_alpha   90.00
_cell.angle_beta   90.00
_cell.angle_gamma   90.00
#
_symmetry.space_group_name_H-M   'P 1'
#
loop_
_entity.id
_entity.type
_entity.pdbx_description
1 polymer ?
#
loop_
_entity_poly.entity_id
_entity_poly.type
_entity_poly.pdbx_seq_one_letter_code
_entity_poly.pdbx_strand_id
1 'polypeptide(L)'
;MRQLSGGMKRRMLVAQALVHKPPVIVLDEPTAGVDVELRQTLWQFIAKLNREGSTVLLTTHYLEEAEALCSRIAMLKQGQVVALDSTSALLKAASSSVLRFKLDGELPAALAAQARVIGRIVQLPANDATDIERHLAAVREAGLQAQDVEIRKADLEDVFLDVMQHATGGQA
;
A
#
# COMPACT_ATOMS: atom_id res chain seq x y z
N MET A 1 -11.52 29.63 26.98
CA MET A 1 -11.84 28.48 26.11
C MET A 1 -10.62 27.61 26.08
N ARG A 2 -10.69 26.34 26.52
CA ARG A 2 -9.59 25.39 26.34
C ARG A 2 -9.40 25.17 24.85
N GLN A 3 -8.20 25.42 24.34
CA GLN A 3 -7.88 25.09 22.94
C GLN A 3 -7.93 23.58 22.78
N LEU A 4 -8.77 23.13 21.85
CA LEU A 4 -8.85 21.72 21.46
C LEU A 4 -7.52 21.28 20.81
N SER A 5 -7.03 20.10 21.16
CA SER A 5 -5.89 19.51 20.45
C SER A 5 -6.22 19.29 18.97
N GLY A 6 -5.20 19.16 18.11
CA GLY A 6 -5.42 18.89 16.68
C GLY A 6 -6.33 17.67 16.44
N GLY A 7 -6.10 16.58 17.18
CA GLY A 7 -6.93 15.39 17.12
C GLY A 7 -8.37 15.61 17.57
N MET A 8 -8.59 16.44 18.62
CA MET A 8 -9.94 16.77 19.07
C MET A 8 -10.69 17.63 18.05
N LYS A 9 -10.01 18.58 17.40
CA LYS A 9 -10.61 19.38 16.32
C LYS A 9 -11.04 18.48 15.15
N ARG A 10 -10.21 17.52 14.77
CA ARG A 10 -10.49 16.60 13.66
C ARG A 10 -11.67 15.67 13.97
N ARG A 11 -11.73 15.10 15.19
CA ARG A 11 -12.89 14.32 15.65
C ARG A 11 -14.18 15.16 15.62
N MET A 12 -14.12 16.42 16.02
CA MET A 12 -15.27 17.31 16.02
C MET A 12 -15.76 17.62 14.60
N LEU A 13 -14.85 17.87 13.64
CA LEU A 13 -15.20 18.07 12.24
C LEU A 13 -15.86 16.85 11.62
N VAL A 14 -15.32 15.66 11.88
CA VAL A 14 -15.91 14.41 11.44
C VAL A 14 -17.31 14.21 12.05
N ALA A 15 -17.45 14.41 13.36
CA ALA A 15 -18.75 14.31 14.01
C ALA A 15 -19.77 15.30 13.43
N GLN A 16 -19.37 16.54 13.17
CA GLN A 16 -20.23 17.56 12.55
C GLN A 16 -20.72 17.16 11.16
N ALA A 17 -19.84 16.59 10.32
CA ALA A 17 -20.17 16.14 8.99
C ALA A 17 -21.17 14.97 8.99
N LEU A 18 -21.29 14.23 10.09
CA LEU A 18 -22.08 13.00 10.20
C LEU A 18 -23.41 13.17 10.94
N VAL A 19 -23.65 14.31 11.60
CA VAL A 19 -24.89 14.55 12.38
C VAL A 19 -26.15 14.30 11.58
N HIS A 20 -26.13 14.65 10.30
CA HIS A 20 -27.29 14.51 9.40
C HIS A 20 -27.35 13.17 8.65
N LYS A 21 -26.47 12.20 8.99
CA LYS A 21 -26.39 10.85 8.39
C LYS A 21 -26.42 10.86 6.87
N PRO A 22 -25.44 11.49 6.21
CA PRO A 22 -25.44 11.60 4.77
C PRO A 22 -25.27 10.22 4.11
N PRO A 23 -25.90 9.95 2.95
CA PRO A 23 -25.74 8.70 2.24
C PRO A 23 -24.33 8.58 1.59
N VAL A 24 -23.68 9.69 1.32
CA VAL A 24 -22.31 9.76 0.77
C VAL A 24 -21.45 10.65 1.65
N ILE A 25 -20.29 10.16 2.01
CA ILE A 25 -19.30 10.83 2.86
C ILE A 25 -17.99 10.92 2.08
N VAL A 26 -17.43 12.12 1.99
CA VAL A 26 -16.10 12.34 1.38
C VAL A 26 -15.12 12.71 2.49
N LEU A 27 -14.05 11.95 2.62
CA LEU A 27 -13.00 12.13 3.60
C LEU A 27 -11.67 12.37 2.87
N ASP A 28 -11.11 13.56 3.07
CA ASP A 28 -9.82 13.90 2.51
C ASP A 28 -8.73 13.68 3.57
N GLU A 29 -7.86 12.70 3.32
CA GLU A 29 -6.78 12.28 4.20
C GLU A 29 -7.19 12.16 5.69
N PRO A 30 -8.18 11.31 6.02
CA PRO A 30 -8.82 11.33 7.34
C PRO A 30 -7.86 11.03 8.49
N THR A 31 -6.77 10.30 8.24
CA THR A 31 -5.81 9.87 9.27
C THR A 31 -4.45 10.57 9.18
N ALA A 32 -4.28 11.57 8.30
CA ALA A 32 -3.01 12.29 8.19
C ALA A 32 -2.66 13.02 9.50
N GLY A 33 -1.43 12.80 9.98
CA GLY A 33 -0.92 13.46 11.19
C GLY A 33 -1.55 13.01 12.51
N VAL A 34 -2.23 11.85 12.54
CA VAL A 34 -2.72 11.25 13.80
C VAL A 34 -1.80 10.11 14.24
N ASP A 35 -1.76 9.85 15.55
CA ASP A 35 -1.05 8.69 16.10
C ASP A 35 -1.72 7.36 15.73
N VAL A 36 -1.00 6.26 15.96
CA VAL A 36 -1.42 4.91 15.55
C VAL A 36 -2.73 4.48 16.21
N GLU A 37 -2.92 4.78 17.50
CA GLU A 37 -4.12 4.39 18.25
C GLU A 37 -5.36 5.13 17.73
N LEU A 38 -5.23 6.44 17.52
CA LEU A 38 -6.30 7.24 16.96
C LEU A 38 -6.62 6.84 15.51
N ARG A 39 -5.61 6.48 14.70
CA ARG A 39 -5.79 5.97 13.34
C ARG A 39 -6.66 4.72 13.34
N GLN A 40 -6.34 3.73 14.16
CA GLN A 40 -7.14 2.50 14.27
C GLN A 40 -8.58 2.79 14.69
N THR A 41 -8.78 3.71 15.64
CA THR A 41 -10.12 4.13 16.07
C THR A 41 -10.92 4.76 14.92
N LEU A 42 -10.29 5.61 14.11
CA LEU A 42 -10.92 6.22 12.94
C LEU A 42 -11.24 5.18 11.87
N TRP A 43 -10.37 4.21 11.62
CA TRP A 43 -10.63 3.12 10.69
C TRP A 43 -11.85 2.29 11.07
N GLN A 44 -11.95 1.91 12.34
CA GLN A 44 -13.13 1.20 12.87
C GLN A 44 -14.41 2.01 12.69
N PHE A 45 -14.32 3.32 12.91
CA PHE A 45 -15.44 4.22 12.75
C PHE A 45 -15.87 4.36 11.27
N ILE A 46 -14.93 4.54 10.34
CA ILE A 46 -15.21 4.61 8.91
C ILE A 46 -15.83 3.29 8.41
N ALA A 47 -15.26 2.15 8.81
CA ALA A 47 -15.82 0.85 8.49
C ALA A 47 -17.23 0.64 9.05
N LYS A 48 -17.54 1.19 10.24
CA LYS A 48 -18.88 1.17 10.81
C LYS A 48 -19.86 1.98 9.97
N LEU A 49 -19.51 3.20 9.55
CA LEU A 49 -20.37 4.04 8.70
C LEU A 49 -20.73 3.35 7.37
N ASN A 50 -19.75 2.68 6.77
CA ASN A 50 -19.98 1.93 5.53
C ASN A 50 -20.93 0.74 5.77
N ARG A 51 -20.76 -0.03 6.86
CA ARG A 51 -21.67 -1.11 7.23
C ARG A 51 -23.09 -0.63 7.54
N GLU A 52 -23.23 0.60 8.03
CA GLU A 52 -24.54 1.24 8.29
C GLU A 52 -25.20 1.80 7.02
N GLY A 53 -24.59 1.62 5.85
CA GLY A 53 -25.17 1.93 4.55
C GLY A 53 -24.68 3.24 3.92
N SER A 54 -23.74 3.97 4.53
CA SER A 54 -23.13 5.15 3.90
C SER A 54 -22.09 4.72 2.88
N THR A 55 -22.07 5.37 1.71
CA THR A 55 -20.97 5.26 0.75
C THR A 55 -19.86 6.19 1.21
N VAL A 56 -18.65 5.66 1.42
CA VAL A 56 -17.49 6.44 1.81
C VAL A 56 -16.51 6.54 0.66
N LEU A 57 -16.20 7.76 0.23
CA LEU A 57 -15.08 8.08 -0.66
C LEU A 57 -13.98 8.69 0.21
N LEU A 58 -12.80 8.07 0.23
CA LEU A 58 -11.66 8.64 0.95
C LEU A 58 -10.47 8.84 0.01
N THR A 59 -9.70 9.90 0.26
CA THR A 59 -8.37 10.07 -0.32
C THR A 59 -7.34 9.76 0.75
N THR A 60 -6.26 9.10 0.36
CA THR A 60 -5.14 8.80 1.26
C THR A 60 -3.86 8.56 0.47
N HIS A 61 -2.73 8.84 1.08
CA HIS A 61 -1.42 8.40 0.62
C HIS A 61 -0.89 7.21 1.44
N TYR A 62 -1.66 6.74 2.42
CA TYR A 62 -1.34 5.52 3.19
C TYR A 62 -1.98 4.32 2.52
N LEU A 63 -1.17 3.52 1.83
CA LEU A 63 -1.65 2.34 1.08
C LEU A 63 -2.26 1.28 2.00
N GLU A 64 -1.74 1.14 3.23
CA GLU A 64 -2.31 0.28 4.27
C GLU A 64 -3.76 0.69 4.62
N GLU A 65 -4.05 2.00 4.70
CA GLU A 65 -5.41 2.50 4.94
C GLU A 65 -6.35 2.15 3.80
N ALA A 66 -5.90 2.36 2.55
CA ALA A 66 -6.67 2.02 1.38
C ALA A 66 -6.96 0.51 1.30
N GLU A 67 -5.96 -0.33 1.58
CA GLU A 67 -6.11 -1.79 1.60
C GLU A 67 -7.09 -2.26 2.68
N ALA A 68 -7.00 -1.68 3.88
CA ALA A 68 -7.83 -2.08 5.02
C ALA A 68 -9.29 -1.64 4.92
N LEU A 69 -9.57 -0.48 4.30
CA LEU A 69 -10.89 0.15 4.34
C LEU A 69 -11.64 0.11 3.01
N CYS A 70 -10.94 0.07 1.88
CA CYS A 70 -11.56 0.26 0.58
C CYS A 70 -11.86 -1.06 -0.14
N SER A 71 -13.09 -1.21 -0.61
CA SER A 71 -13.46 -2.32 -1.50
C SER A 71 -13.01 -2.09 -2.94
N ARG A 72 -12.87 -0.82 -3.36
CA ARG A 72 -12.38 -0.39 -4.66
C ARG A 72 -11.37 0.74 -4.48
N ILE A 73 -10.34 0.75 -5.31
CA ILE A 73 -9.26 1.73 -5.27
C ILE A 73 -9.04 2.31 -6.66
N ALA A 74 -8.95 3.64 -6.72
CA ALA A 74 -8.45 4.37 -7.88
C ALA A 74 -7.06 4.92 -7.57
N MET A 75 -6.06 4.55 -8.39
CA MET A 75 -4.71 5.10 -8.28
C MET A 75 -4.56 6.26 -9.25
N LEU A 76 -4.07 7.38 -8.75
CA LEU A 76 -3.91 8.61 -9.53
C LEU A 76 -2.43 8.93 -9.74
N LYS A 77 -2.09 9.32 -10.98
CA LYS A 77 -0.78 9.84 -11.34
C LYS A 77 -0.96 11.09 -12.21
N GLN A 78 -0.40 12.21 -11.78
CA GLN A 78 -0.51 13.49 -12.49
C GLN A 78 -1.95 13.89 -12.85
N GLY A 79 -2.90 13.66 -11.91
CA GLY A 79 -4.31 13.98 -12.09
C GLY A 79 -5.10 13.00 -12.97
N GLN A 80 -4.47 11.92 -13.45
CA GLN A 80 -5.13 10.88 -14.26
C GLN A 80 -5.28 9.59 -13.45
N VAL A 81 -6.39 8.88 -13.65
CA VAL A 81 -6.60 7.56 -13.08
C VAL A 81 -5.79 6.56 -13.90
N VAL A 82 -4.77 5.95 -13.27
CA VAL A 82 -3.88 4.95 -13.91
C VAL A 82 -4.26 3.51 -13.57
N ALA A 83 -5.03 3.31 -12.50
CA ALA A 83 -5.66 2.03 -12.17
C ALA A 83 -6.96 2.26 -11.42
N LEU A 84 -7.98 1.44 -11.68
CA LEU A 84 -9.27 1.46 -10.97
C LEU A 84 -9.85 0.06 -10.97
N ASP A 85 -9.84 -0.58 -9.80
CA ASP A 85 -10.41 -1.92 -9.63
C ASP A 85 -10.79 -2.19 -8.16
N SER A 86 -11.33 -3.37 -7.89
CA SER A 86 -11.50 -3.86 -6.53
C SER A 86 -10.13 -4.09 -5.87
N THR A 87 -10.04 -3.88 -4.57
CA THR A 87 -8.80 -4.14 -3.79
C THR A 87 -8.32 -5.57 -4.01
N SER A 88 -9.24 -6.54 -4.03
CA SER A 88 -8.89 -7.95 -4.26
C SER A 88 -8.37 -8.23 -5.67
N ALA A 89 -8.86 -7.53 -6.71
CA ALA A 89 -8.38 -7.69 -8.08
C ALA A 89 -6.98 -7.06 -8.24
N LEU A 90 -6.77 -5.88 -7.67
CA LEU A 90 -5.46 -5.23 -7.66
C LEU A 90 -4.39 -6.10 -6.99
N LEU A 91 -4.69 -6.65 -5.81
CA LEU A 91 -3.77 -7.54 -5.10
C LEU A 91 -3.50 -8.86 -5.84
N LYS A 92 -4.48 -9.37 -6.60
CA LYS A 92 -4.29 -10.58 -7.44
C LYS A 92 -3.48 -10.31 -8.71
N ALA A 93 -3.49 -9.09 -9.21
CA ALA A 93 -2.72 -8.70 -10.39
C ALA A 93 -1.22 -8.56 -10.09
N ALA A 94 -0.86 -8.30 -8.83
CA ALA A 94 0.53 -8.31 -8.38
C ALA A 94 1.08 -9.74 -8.33
N SER A 95 2.40 -9.87 -8.26
CA SER A 95 3.05 -11.15 -7.96
C SER A 95 2.45 -11.77 -6.71
N SER A 96 2.24 -13.09 -6.70
CA SER A 96 1.59 -13.78 -5.58
C SER A 96 2.35 -13.64 -4.27
N SER A 97 3.69 -13.47 -4.36
CA SER A 97 4.59 -13.31 -3.20
C SER A 97 5.76 -12.40 -3.54
N VAL A 98 6.40 -11.89 -2.51
CA VAL A 98 7.64 -11.12 -2.57
C VAL A 98 8.69 -11.81 -1.73
N LEU A 99 9.79 -12.18 -2.35
CA LEU A 99 10.99 -12.64 -1.66
C LEU A 99 11.77 -11.43 -1.16
N ARG A 100 11.96 -11.33 0.15
CA ARG A 100 12.70 -10.26 0.82
C ARG A 100 13.90 -10.83 1.55
N PHE A 101 15.08 -10.22 1.38
CA PHE A 101 16.29 -10.60 2.10
C PHE A 101 17.24 -9.41 2.24
N LYS A 102 18.22 -9.56 3.13
CA LYS A 102 19.34 -8.60 3.23
C LYS A 102 20.52 -9.12 2.43
N LEU A 103 21.24 -8.21 1.77
CA LEU A 103 22.43 -8.50 0.99
C LEU A 103 23.57 -7.59 1.41
N ASP A 104 24.75 -8.19 1.65
CA ASP A 104 26.00 -7.49 1.81
C ASP A 104 26.79 -7.57 0.50
N GLY A 105 26.70 -6.50 -0.29
CA GLY A 105 27.34 -6.42 -1.61
C GLY A 105 26.40 -5.91 -2.69
N GLU A 106 26.89 -5.88 -3.92
CA GLU A 106 26.14 -5.42 -5.07
C GLU A 106 25.25 -6.51 -5.61
N LEU A 107 23.97 -6.19 -5.88
CA LEU A 107 23.01 -7.14 -6.41
C LEU A 107 23.44 -7.63 -7.80
N PRO A 108 23.38 -8.96 -8.08
CA PRO A 108 23.68 -9.49 -9.43
C PRO A 108 22.85 -8.81 -10.51
N ALA A 109 23.51 -8.42 -11.62
CA ALA A 109 22.87 -7.70 -12.74
C ALA A 109 21.62 -8.44 -13.29
N ALA A 110 21.62 -9.77 -13.26
CA ALA A 110 20.50 -10.59 -13.68
C ALA A 110 19.21 -10.36 -12.86
N LEU A 111 19.34 -9.88 -11.63
CA LEU A 111 18.22 -9.59 -10.73
C LEU A 111 17.86 -8.10 -10.69
N ALA A 112 18.76 -7.22 -11.10
CA ALA A 112 18.63 -5.78 -10.95
C ALA A 112 17.37 -5.19 -11.62
N ALA A 113 16.96 -5.75 -12.77
CA ALA A 113 15.81 -5.27 -13.53
C ALA A 113 14.46 -5.47 -12.83
N GLN A 114 14.36 -6.47 -11.95
CA GLN A 114 13.11 -6.81 -11.23
C GLN A 114 13.22 -6.60 -9.73
N ALA A 115 14.40 -6.20 -9.24
CA ALA A 115 14.63 -6.03 -7.82
C ALA A 115 14.34 -4.60 -7.37
N ARG A 116 13.70 -4.49 -6.21
CA ARG A 116 13.65 -3.26 -5.44
C ARG A 116 14.71 -3.33 -4.34
N VAL A 117 15.64 -2.38 -4.32
CA VAL A 117 16.71 -2.33 -3.33
C VAL A 117 16.55 -1.09 -2.46
N ILE A 118 16.50 -1.29 -1.14
CA ILE A 118 16.41 -0.22 -0.14
C ILE A 118 17.51 -0.46 0.89
N GLY A 119 18.61 0.28 0.75
CA GLY A 119 19.81 0.03 1.56
C GLY A 119 20.34 -1.38 1.32
N ARG A 120 20.32 -2.23 2.35
CA ARG A 120 20.73 -3.65 2.26
C ARG A 120 19.56 -4.60 1.96
N ILE A 121 18.33 -4.11 1.94
CA ILE A 121 17.14 -4.92 1.74
C ILE A 121 16.87 -5.03 0.26
N VAL A 122 16.79 -6.26 -0.23
CA VAL A 122 16.39 -6.62 -1.59
C VAL A 122 15.01 -7.25 -1.55
N GLN A 123 14.15 -6.82 -2.46
CA GLN A 123 12.81 -7.36 -2.66
C GLN A 123 12.68 -7.78 -4.12
N LEU A 124 12.22 -9.00 -4.36
CA LEU A 124 12.04 -9.59 -5.68
C LEU A 124 10.64 -10.22 -5.78
N PRO A 125 9.91 -10.00 -6.89
CA PRO A 125 8.66 -10.69 -7.11
C PRO A 125 8.91 -12.20 -7.24
N ALA A 126 8.04 -13.02 -6.66
CA ALA A 126 8.11 -14.46 -6.77
C ALA A 126 6.69 -15.03 -6.88
N ASN A 127 6.40 -15.78 -7.95
CA ASN A 127 5.08 -16.34 -8.16
C ASN A 127 4.96 -17.75 -7.55
N ASP A 128 6.08 -18.45 -7.47
CA ASP A 128 6.15 -19.81 -6.95
C ASP A 128 7.52 -20.11 -6.29
N ALA A 129 7.67 -21.34 -5.81
CA ALA A 129 8.90 -21.81 -5.18
C ALA A 129 10.09 -21.81 -6.16
N THR A 130 9.86 -22.02 -7.46
CA THR A 130 10.90 -22.06 -8.49
C THR A 130 11.52 -20.67 -8.68
N ASP A 131 10.70 -19.62 -8.67
CA ASP A 131 11.18 -18.24 -8.72
C ASP A 131 12.08 -17.92 -7.52
N ILE A 132 11.65 -18.33 -6.31
CA ILE A 132 12.41 -18.12 -5.07
C ILE A 132 13.76 -18.82 -5.16
N GLU A 133 13.76 -20.09 -5.58
CA GLU A 133 14.98 -20.89 -5.72
C GLU A 133 15.94 -20.26 -6.74
N ARG A 134 15.43 -19.85 -7.90
CA ARG A 134 16.21 -19.18 -8.95
C ARG A 134 16.86 -17.87 -8.46
N HIS A 135 16.11 -17.05 -7.71
CA HIS A 135 16.65 -15.80 -7.17
C HIS A 135 17.74 -16.05 -6.14
N LEU A 136 17.54 -16.98 -5.23
CA LEU A 136 18.54 -17.32 -4.21
C LEU A 136 19.77 -18.02 -4.83
N ALA A 137 19.59 -18.83 -5.88
CA ALA A 137 20.69 -19.43 -6.63
C ALA A 137 21.55 -18.36 -7.30
N ALA A 138 20.96 -17.37 -7.97
CA ALA A 138 21.69 -16.28 -8.61
C ALA A 138 22.52 -15.46 -7.60
N VAL A 139 22.00 -15.20 -6.39
CA VAL A 139 22.75 -14.54 -5.32
C VAL A 139 23.95 -15.39 -4.88
N ARG A 140 23.75 -16.70 -4.70
CA ARG A 140 24.82 -17.62 -4.29
C ARG A 140 25.89 -17.80 -5.37
N GLU A 141 25.51 -17.88 -6.63
CA GLU A 141 26.45 -18.00 -7.77
C GLU A 141 27.31 -16.76 -7.92
N ALA A 142 26.82 -15.58 -7.51
CA ALA A 142 27.62 -14.36 -7.42
C ALA A 142 28.56 -14.32 -6.20
N GLY A 143 28.65 -15.39 -5.40
CA GLY A 143 29.47 -15.46 -4.20
C GLY A 143 28.92 -14.69 -3.00
N LEU A 144 27.63 -14.32 -3.05
CA LEU A 144 26.96 -13.55 -2.03
C LEU A 144 26.05 -14.45 -1.16
N GLN A 145 25.68 -13.95 0.02
CA GLN A 145 24.76 -14.64 0.94
C GLN A 145 23.53 -13.78 1.21
N ALA A 146 22.35 -14.34 0.96
CA ALA A 146 21.10 -13.77 1.39
C ALA A 146 20.91 -14.02 2.91
N GLN A 147 20.68 -12.94 3.66
CA GLN A 147 20.42 -12.99 5.11
C GLN A 147 18.97 -12.57 5.38
N ASP A 148 18.41 -13.05 6.50
CA ASP A 148 17.04 -12.70 6.92
C ASP A 148 16.02 -12.92 5.79
N VAL A 149 16.05 -14.10 5.18
CA VAL A 149 15.17 -14.44 4.03
C VAL A 149 13.74 -14.59 4.52
N GLU A 150 12.85 -13.82 3.92
CA GLU A 150 11.42 -13.77 4.22
C GLU A 150 10.61 -13.85 2.93
N ILE A 151 9.52 -14.58 2.97
CA ILE A 151 8.53 -14.64 1.87
C ILE A 151 7.24 -14.07 2.41
N ARG A 152 6.78 -12.97 1.81
CA ARG A 152 5.51 -12.34 2.17
C ARG A 152 4.55 -12.30 0.97
N LYS A 153 3.26 -12.20 1.23
CA LYS A 153 2.31 -11.88 0.18
C LYS A 153 2.54 -10.46 -0.32
N ALA A 154 2.31 -10.24 -1.60
CA ALA A 154 2.29 -8.89 -2.16
C ALA A 154 1.17 -8.08 -1.49
N ASP A 155 1.45 -6.84 -1.18
CA ASP A 155 0.52 -5.87 -0.63
C ASP A 155 0.22 -4.75 -1.64
N LEU A 156 -0.63 -3.82 -1.25
CA LEU A 156 -1.01 -2.72 -2.13
C LEU A 156 0.17 -1.78 -2.45
N GLU A 157 1.22 -1.75 -1.63
CA GLU A 157 2.44 -0.99 -1.93
C GLU A 157 3.18 -1.57 -3.13
N ASP A 158 3.26 -2.90 -3.24
CA ASP A 158 3.88 -3.57 -4.37
C ASP A 158 3.10 -3.29 -5.67
N VAL A 159 1.75 -3.39 -5.60
CA VAL A 159 0.85 -3.05 -6.72
C VAL A 159 1.04 -1.60 -7.16
N PHE A 160 1.05 -0.67 -6.21
CA PHE A 160 1.19 0.75 -6.48
C PHE A 160 2.49 1.07 -7.21
N LEU A 161 3.59 0.50 -6.76
CA LEU A 161 4.91 0.71 -7.37
C LEU A 161 4.97 0.16 -8.80
N ASP A 162 4.40 -1.02 -9.01
CA ASP A 162 4.32 -1.66 -10.33
C ASP A 162 3.50 -0.80 -11.30
N VAL A 163 2.29 -0.38 -10.91
CA VAL A 163 1.43 0.49 -11.71
C VAL A 163 2.12 1.83 -12.02
N MET A 164 2.80 2.44 -11.04
CA MET A 164 3.47 3.72 -11.23
C MET A 164 4.69 3.63 -12.16
N GLN A 165 5.40 2.50 -12.19
CA GLN A 165 6.50 2.26 -13.12
C GLN A 165 5.98 2.07 -14.56
N HIS A 166 4.97 1.24 -14.76
CA HIS A 166 4.43 0.94 -16.08
C HIS A 166 3.65 2.11 -16.71
N ALA A 167 2.97 2.92 -15.88
CA ALA A 167 2.30 4.14 -16.36
C ALA A 167 3.27 5.23 -16.86
N THR A 168 4.59 5.05 -16.74
CA THR A 168 5.60 5.99 -17.29
C THR A 168 6.10 5.53 -18.68
N GLY A 169 5.91 4.27 -19.06
CA GLY A 169 6.40 3.68 -20.31
C GLY A 169 5.48 3.85 -21.53
N GLY A 170 4.34 4.49 -21.39
CA GLY A 170 3.32 4.61 -22.46
C GLY A 170 3.28 5.93 -23.24
N GLN A 171 4.31 6.78 -23.13
CA GLN A 171 4.46 7.99 -23.94
C GLN A 171 5.84 7.97 -24.61
N ALA A 172 5.95 7.27 -25.71
CA ALA A 172 6.98 7.47 -26.74
C ALA A 172 6.30 7.35 -28.12
#